data_a3f89d722ea8e9f6a3b6d99c9d489690
#
_entry.id   a3f89d722ea8e9f6a3b6d99c9d489690
#
_cell.length_a   1.000
_cell.length_b   1.000
_cell.length_c   1.000
_cell.angle_alpha   90.00
_cell.angle_beta   90.00
_cell.angle_gamma   90.00
#
_symmetry.space_group_name_H-M   'P 1'
#
loop_
_entity.id
_entity.type
_entity.pdbx_description
1 polymer ?
#
loop_
_entity_poly.entity_id
_entity_poly.type
_entity_poly.pdbx_seq_one_letter_code
_entity_poly.pdbx_strand_id
1 'polypeptide(L)'
;MRKLVLLLTVLLLGLVTGCSEGSAGATPSPSPSPTPVPETATATPLASATPSGPATCVEAPLDFPVESRIPPVTEEDHVQGPADAPITFIEYADFQCPACSGLAIMREFLEEMYGDEIRFVYRHLTLISIHDKAVITAEAAEAASAQDKFWEMHDLLYERQQEWHALSEDEMKTRLVEYAEELGLDTDRFAQELDDHIYREKILAAYEAYKQYGQMATPTYVVNNIFYPTQQFGGFGMIEAFIGLLSLRDRMYTTPPLQVIDPDKDYIATIRTERGDIVVELYADQAPVNVNSFVFLAREGWYDGVTFHRVVPDFVAQAGDPTGSGVGYPGYHCSDEIIPTLTYDGAGVMGMASAGPGTNSIGAQFFITYDALPQLDGNYTIIGRVIEGMDVVESLTPRDPSQGPGLPPGDTIETILIKER
;
A
#
# COMPACT_ATOMS: atom_id res chain seq x y z
N MET A 1 -2.69 25.32 19.72
CA MET A 1 -4.03 25.85 20.06
C MET A 1 -5.03 24.82 19.55
N ARG A 2 -5.79 24.20 20.44
CA ARG A 2 -6.73 23.11 20.16
C ARG A 2 -7.84 23.57 19.24
N LYS A 3 -8.00 22.96 18.07
CA LYS A 3 -9.21 23.10 17.24
C LYS A 3 -10.14 21.92 17.50
N LEU A 4 -11.32 22.27 17.95
CA LEU A 4 -12.45 21.43 18.34
C LEU A 4 -13.14 20.94 17.06
N VAL A 5 -13.16 19.63 16.83
CA VAL A 5 -13.93 19.02 15.73
C VAL A 5 -15.34 18.77 16.22
N LEU A 6 -16.30 19.40 15.55
CA LEU A 6 -17.74 19.29 15.81
C LEU A 6 -18.33 18.17 14.94
N LEU A 7 -18.74 17.08 15.56
CA LEU A 7 -19.51 16.00 14.90
C LEU A 7 -20.97 16.47 14.77
N LEU A 8 -21.46 16.55 13.53
CA LEU A 8 -22.89 16.75 13.23
C LEU A 8 -23.52 15.39 12.89
N THR A 9 -24.30 14.85 13.82
CA THR A 9 -25.19 13.71 13.61
C THR A 9 -26.54 14.21 13.08
N VAL A 10 -26.90 13.85 11.85
CA VAL A 10 -28.23 14.12 11.29
C VAL A 10 -29.10 12.87 11.46
N LEU A 11 -30.12 13.02 12.31
CA LEU A 11 -31.17 12.03 12.53
C LEU A 11 -32.34 12.36 11.63
N LEU A 12 -32.68 11.53 10.64
CA LEU A 12 -33.93 11.69 9.83
C LEU A 12 -35.00 10.76 10.40
N LEU A 13 -36.02 11.35 11.03
CA LEU A 13 -37.30 10.70 11.32
C LEU A 13 -38.24 10.96 10.16
N GLY A 14 -38.68 9.93 9.47
CA GLY A 14 -39.76 10.00 8.49
C GLY A 14 -41.11 9.72 9.13
N LEU A 15 -42.05 10.66 9.01
CA LEU A 15 -43.45 10.50 9.35
C LEU A 15 -44.25 10.13 8.08
N VAL A 16 -44.96 9.03 8.20
CA VAL A 16 -45.98 8.58 7.22
C VAL A 16 -47.32 9.17 7.55
N THR A 17 -47.96 9.85 6.59
CA THR A 17 -49.42 10.03 6.60
C THR A 17 -49.95 9.78 5.19
N GLY A 18 -50.88 8.84 5.09
CA GLY A 18 -51.56 8.48 3.87
C GLY A 18 -52.77 9.35 3.60
N CYS A 19 -53.26 9.33 2.37
CA CYS A 19 -54.67 9.34 2.02
C CYS A 19 -54.90 8.92 0.57
N SER A 20 -55.98 8.25 0.38
CA SER A 20 -56.51 7.40 -0.67
C SER A 20 -57.10 8.13 -1.89
N GLU A 21 -57.32 7.29 -2.91
CA GLU A 21 -58.41 7.22 -3.92
C GLU A 21 -58.06 7.55 -5.38
N GLY A 22 -58.37 6.58 -6.26
CA GLY A 22 -58.75 6.82 -7.64
C GLY A 22 -58.22 5.87 -8.70
N SER A 23 -58.80 4.68 -8.78
CA SER A 23 -59.11 3.85 -9.96
C SER A 23 -58.66 4.28 -11.35
N ALA A 24 -57.88 3.42 -12.04
CA ALA A 24 -58.17 2.91 -13.40
C ALA A 24 -57.18 1.80 -13.78
N GLY A 25 -57.72 0.68 -14.26
CA GLY A 25 -56.99 -0.56 -14.53
C GLY A 25 -55.96 -0.49 -15.66
N ALA A 26 -54.81 -1.07 -15.39
CA ALA A 26 -53.92 -1.58 -16.40
C ALA A 26 -53.44 -2.99 -15.97
N THR A 27 -53.68 -3.95 -16.84
CA THR A 27 -53.26 -5.33 -16.69
C THR A 27 -51.74 -5.42 -16.53
N PRO A 28 -51.21 -6.20 -15.55
CA PRO A 28 -49.78 -6.36 -15.42
C PRO A 28 -49.25 -7.27 -16.53
N SER A 29 -48.24 -6.77 -17.24
CA SER A 29 -47.38 -7.56 -18.14
C SER A 29 -46.59 -8.57 -17.30
N PRO A 30 -46.39 -9.82 -17.76
CA PRO A 30 -45.66 -10.81 -16.99
C PRO A 30 -44.20 -10.36 -16.79
N SER A 31 -43.76 -10.37 -15.53
CA SER A 31 -42.40 -10.21 -15.12
C SER A 31 -41.50 -11.25 -15.78
N PRO A 32 -40.33 -10.89 -16.37
CA PRO A 32 -39.43 -11.91 -16.89
C PRO A 32 -38.94 -12.78 -15.73
N SER A 33 -39.03 -14.11 -15.95
CA SER A 33 -38.48 -15.14 -15.05
C SER A 33 -37.00 -14.86 -14.81
N PRO A 34 -36.51 -14.97 -13.57
CA PRO A 34 -35.08 -14.80 -13.30
C PRO A 34 -34.30 -15.88 -14.07
N THR A 35 -33.41 -15.46 -14.90
CA THR A 35 -32.38 -16.33 -15.54
C THR A 35 -31.60 -17.02 -14.41
N PRO A 36 -31.41 -18.35 -14.45
CA PRO A 36 -30.63 -19.05 -13.45
C PRO A 36 -29.22 -18.49 -13.44
N VAL A 37 -28.79 -18.00 -12.28
CA VAL A 37 -27.39 -17.64 -12.02
C VAL A 37 -26.58 -18.92 -12.22
N PRO A 38 -25.49 -18.93 -13.01
CA PRO A 38 -24.63 -20.09 -13.11
C PRO A 38 -24.17 -20.47 -11.71
N GLU A 39 -24.39 -21.73 -11.32
CA GLU A 39 -23.80 -22.29 -10.11
C GLU A 39 -22.32 -21.97 -10.11
N THR A 40 -21.88 -21.24 -9.09
CA THR A 40 -20.48 -20.95 -8.85
C THR A 40 -19.75 -22.29 -8.84
N ALA A 41 -18.93 -22.53 -9.85
CA ALA A 41 -18.09 -23.70 -9.89
C ALA A 41 -17.30 -23.74 -8.58
N THR A 42 -17.58 -24.73 -7.76
CA THR A 42 -16.83 -25.03 -6.54
C THR A 42 -15.39 -25.19 -6.99
N ALA A 43 -14.54 -24.24 -6.66
CA ALA A 43 -13.12 -24.34 -6.93
C ALA A 43 -12.65 -25.63 -6.25
N THR A 44 -12.27 -26.60 -7.05
CA THR A 44 -11.58 -27.79 -6.55
C THR A 44 -10.36 -27.28 -5.82
N PRO A 45 -10.11 -27.64 -4.55
CA PRO A 45 -8.89 -27.26 -3.87
C PRO A 45 -7.73 -27.69 -4.77
N LEU A 46 -6.87 -26.76 -5.17
CA LEU A 46 -5.60 -27.12 -5.79
C LEU A 46 -4.91 -28.04 -4.77
N ALA A 47 -4.69 -29.28 -5.16
CA ALA A 47 -3.92 -30.21 -4.36
C ALA A 47 -2.57 -29.51 -4.09
N SER A 48 -2.31 -29.18 -2.82
CA SER A 48 -1.03 -28.64 -2.37
C SER A 48 0.05 -29.62 -2.86
N ALA A 49 0.85 -29.18 -3.82
CA ALA A 49 1.98 -29.96 -4.27
C ALA A 49 2.99 -29.99 -3.11
N THR A 50 3.03 -31.08 -2.38
CA THR A 50 4.06 -31.32 -1.36
C THR A 50 5.41 -31.22 -2.07
N PRO A 51 6.32 -30.33 -1.65
CA PRO A 51 7.63 -30.21 -2.28
C PRO A 51 8.34 -31.56 -2.21
N SER A 52 8.80 -32.06 -3.34
CA SER A 52 9.38 -33.41 -3.45
C SER A 52 10.90 -33.46 -3.17
N GLY A 53 11.45 -32.45 -2.48
CA GLY A 53 12.88 -32.34 -2.15
C GLY A 53 13.12 -31.81 -0.74
N PRO A 54 14.36 -31.82 -0.25
CA PRO A 54 14.71 -31.19 1.01
C PRO A 54 14.37 -29.70 0.95
N ALA A 55 13.93 -29.13 2.08
CA ALA A 55 13.67 -27.71 2.19
C ALA A 55 14.92 -26.89 1.85
N THR A 56 14.77 -25.81 1.12
CA THR A 56 15.85 -24.93 0.68
C THR A 56 15.39 -23.48 0.67
N CYS A 57 16.34 -22.55 0.74
CA CYS A 57 16.09 -21.15 0.45
C CYS A 57 16.65 -20.79 -0.94
N VAL A 58 15.96 -19.93 -1.67
CA VAL A 58 16.33 -19.45 -3.01
C VAL A 58 16.41 -17.95 -3.04
N GLU A 59 17.29 -17.40 -3.86
CA GLU A 59 17.36 -15.97 -4.11
C GLU A 59 16.03 -15.44 -4.66
N ALA A 60 15.61 -14.28 -4.15
CA ALA A 60 14.43 -13.58 -4.58
C ALA A 60 14.76 -12.09 -4.64
N PRO A 61 15.56 -11.65 -5.62
CA PRO A 61 15.96 -10.26 -5.72
C PRO A 61 14.76 -9.37 -6.01
N LEU A 62 14.81 -8.14 -5.52
CA LEU A 62 13.82 -7.12 -5.85
C LEU A 62 14.06 -6.63 -7.28
N ASP A 63 13.35 -7.21 -8.23
CA ASP A 63 13.52 -6.94 -9.67
C ASP A 63 12.53 -5.86 -10.16
N PHE A 64 12.82 -4.61 -9.81
CA PHE A 64 12.16 -3.45 -10.38
C PHE A 64 13.14 -2.69 -11.26
N PRO A 65 12.96 -2.70 -12.59
CA PRO A 65 13.87 -2.04 -13.51
C PRO A 65 13.82 -0.53 -13.36
N VAL A 66 15.00 0.07 -13.26
CA VAL A 66 15.15 1.53 -13.29
C VAL A 66 14.94 2.03 -14.72
N GLU A 67 14.01 2.95 -14.93
CA GLU A 67 13.76 3.58 -16.23
C GLU A 67 14.68 4.79 -16.42
N SER A 68 15.79 4.58 -17.08
CA SER A 68 16.83 5.59 -17.27
C SER A 68 16.43 6.74 -18.21
N ARG A 69 15.35 6.59 -18.99
CA ARG A 69 14.84 7.64 -19.91
C ARG A 69 13.99 8.69 -19.20
N ILE A 70 13.57 8.46 -17.93
CA ILE A 70 12.83 9.47 -17.16
C ILE A 70 13.73 10.67 -16.95
N PRO A 71 13.31 11.87 -17.41
CA PRO A 71 14.12 13.08 -17.25
C PRO A 71 14.35 13.37 -15.76
N PRO A 72 15.54 13.86 -15.40
CA PRO A 72 15.79 14.33 -14.04
C PRO A 72 14.81 15.44 -13.66
N VAL A 73 14.59 15.60 -12.37
CA VAL A 73 13.80 16.72 -11.86
C VAL A 73 14.57 18.02 -12.05
N THR A 74 13.91 19.04 -12.58
CA THR A 74 14.48 20.35 -12.90
C THR A 74 13.64 21.47 -12.27
N GLU A 75 14.09 22.71 -12.40
CA GLU A 75 13.35 23.90 -11.95
C GLU A 75 12.06 24.16 -12.76
N GLU A 76 11.87 23.45 -13.88
CA GLU A 76 10.65 23.54 -14.70
C GLU A 76 9.55 22.59 -14.20
N ASP A 77 9.89 21.65 -13.32
CA ASP A 77 8.93 20.72 -12.70
C ASP A 77 8.20 21.40 -11.54
N HIS A 78 6.97 20.98 -11.30
CA HIS A 78 6.21 21.38 -10.11
C HIS A 78 6.60 20.45 -8.96
N VAL A 79 7.39 20.95 -8.03
CA VAL A 79 7.98 20.17 -6.93
C VAL A 79 7.44 20.64 -5.58
N GLN A 80 7.06 19.69 -4.72
CA GLN A 80 6.78 19.92 -3.30
C GLN A 80 7.64 18.99 -2.45
N GLY A 81 8.21 19.51 -1.37
CA GLY A 81 9.15 18.79 -0.50
C GLY A 81 10.62 19.14 -0.76
N PRO A 82 11.55 18.62 0.06
CA PRO A 82 12.98 18.97 -0.01
C PRO A 82 13.63 18.48 -1.30
N ALA A 83 14.52 19.28 -1.86
CA ALA A 83 15.23 18.94 -3.10
C ALA A 83 16.15 17.72 -2.96
N ASP A 84 16.65 17.47 -1.76
CA ASP A 84 17.53 16.35 -1.37
C ASP A 84 16.80 15.18 -0.71
N ALA A 85 15.46 15.15 -0.75
CA ALA A 85 14.66 14.04 -0.24
C ALA A 85 15.09 12.72 -0.89
N PRO A 86 15.30 11.64 -0.10
CA PRO A 86 15.72 10.33 -0.62
C PRO A 86 14.67 9.67 -1.50
N ILE A 87 13.39 10.03 -1.33
CA ILE A 87 12.28 9.52 -2.12
C ILE A 87 11.83 10.62 -3.09
N THR A 88 11.94 10.34 -4.39
CA THR A 88 11.35 11.19 -5.44
C THR A 88 10.14 10.48 -6.01
N PHE A 89 8.95 11.04 -5.77
CA PHE A 89 7.68 10.53 -6.27
C PHE A 89 7.21 11.40 -7.41
N ILE A 90 7.26 10.89 -8.64
CA ILE A 90 6.79 11.61 -9.84
C ILE A 90 5.42 11.07 -10.22
N GLU A 91 4.49 11.97 -10.40
CA GLU A 91 3.16 11.72 -10.88
C GLU A 91 3.00 12.26 -12.30
N TYR A 92 2.67 11.37 -13.24
CA TYR A 92 2.18 11.76 -14.56
C TYR A 92 0.66 11.66 -14.57
N ALA A 93 -0.03 12.79 -14.66
CA ALA A 93 -1.46 12.83 -14.45
C ALA A 93 -2.19 13.85 -15.33
N ASP A 94 -3.53 13.69 -15.34
CA ASP A 94 -4.49 14.50 -16.07
C ASP A 94 -5.58 14.94 -15.09
N PHE A 95 -5.81 16.24 -14.98
CA PHE A 95 -6.82 16.77 -14.05
C PHE A 95 -8.23 16.28 -14.34
N GLN A 96 -8.55 15.93 -15.60
CA GLN A 96 -9.87 15.39 -15.94
C GLN A 96 -9.99 13.88 -15.71
N CYS A 97 -8.88 13.17 -15.49
CA CYS A 97 -8.90 11.73 -15.22
C CYS A 97 -9.52 11.44 -13.85
N PRO A 98 -10.63 10.67 -13.76
CA PRO A 98 -11.26 10.36 -12.47
C PRO A 98 -10.36 9.57 -11.52
N ALA A 99 -9.48 8.72 -12.06
CA ALA A 99 -8.55 7.95 -11.25
C ALA A 99 -7.44 8.83 -10.63
N CYS A 100 -7.15 10.00 -11.21
CA CYS A 100 -6.15 10.92 -10.68
C CYS A 100 -6.67 11.73 -9.49
N SER A 101 -7.99 11.93 -9.35
CA SER A 101 -8.54 12.73 -8.25
C SER A 101 -8.27 12.14 -6.85
N GLY A 102 -8.05 10.84 -6.75
CA GLY A 102 -7.66 10.20 -5.49
C GLY A 102 -6.24 10.51 -5.01
N LEU A 103 -5.45 11.17 -5.84
CA LEU A 103 -4.03 11.41 -5.60
C LEU A 103 -3.73 12.56 -4.65
N ALA A 104 -4.54 13.60 -4.66
CA ALA A 104 -4.39 14.68 -3.69
C ALA A 104 -4.43 14.13 -2.26
N ILE A 105 -5.37 13.21 -1.98
CA ILE A 105 -5.49 12.53 -0.68
C ILE A 105 -4.27 11.62 -0.42
N MET A 106 -3.80 10.90 -1.45
CA MET A 106 -2.64 10.02 -1.33
C MET A 106 -1.36 10.82 -1.04
N ARG A 107 -1.17 11.96 -1.71
CA ARG A 107 -0.03 12.85 -1.50
C ARG A 107 0.01 13.34 -0.05
N GLU A 108 -1.10 13.84 0.49
CA GLU A 108 -1.20 14.27 1.88
C GLU A 108 -0.84 13.15 2.86
N PHE A 109 -1.33 11.93 2.61
CA PHE A 109 -1.04 10.75 3.42
C PHE A 109 0.46 10.39 3.39
N LEU A 110 1.09 10.39 2.21
CA LEU A 110 2.52 10.12 2.08
C LEU A 110 3.37 11.23 2.68
N GLU A 111 2.94 12.49 2.59
CA GLU A 111 3.60 13.64 3.22
C GLU A 111 3.53 13.54 4.76
N GLU A 112 2.39 13.14 5.32
CA GLU A 112 2.27 12.90 6.77
C GLU A 112 3.19 11.76 7.23
N MET A 113 3.36 10.73 6.41
CA MET A 113 4.15 9.54 6.75
C MET A 113 5.65 9.74 6.61
N TYR A 114 6.09 10.34 5.52
CA TYR A 114 7.51 10.46 5.16
C TYR A 114 8.10 11.84 5.44
N GLY A 115 7.29 12.88 5.62
CA GLY A 115 7.75 14.24 5.92
C GLY A 115 8.83 14.72 4.95
N ASP A 116 9.97 15.09 5.49
CA ASP A 116 11.12 15.60 4.70
C ASP A 116 11.85 14.49 3.90
N GLU A 117 11.47 13.23 4.03
CA GLU A 117 12.09 12.13 3.29
C GLU A 117 11.52 11.95 1.88
N ILE A 118 10.40 12.62 1.56
CA ILE A 118 9.75 12.52 0.25
C ILE A 118 9.62 13.88 -0.41
N ARG A 119 9.83 13.91 -1.73
CA ARG A 119 9.42 15.02 -2.59
C ARG A 119 8.48 14.54 -3.68
N PHE A 120 7.46 15.33 -3.94
CA PHE A 120 6.48 15.10 -5.00
C PHE A 120 6.81 15.93 -6.21
N VAL A 121 6.62 15.34 -7.38
CA VAL A 121 6.81 16.01 -8.67
C VAL A 121 5.60 15.75 -9.53
N TYR A 122 4.93 16.78 -9.98
CA TYR A 122 3.81 16.67 -10.92
C TYR A 122 4.29 16.92 -12.35
N ARG A 123 3.87 16.07 -13.27
CA ARG A 123 4.10 16.22 -14.72
C ARG A 123 2.81 16.00 -15.49
N HIS A 124 2.47 16.94 -16.33
CA HIS A 124 1.28 16.84 -17.17
C HIS A 124 1.34 15.65 -18.12
N LEU A 125 0.27 14.87 -18.15
CA LEU A 125 0.01 13.80 -19.11
C LEU A 125 -1.44 13.93 -19.59
N THR A 126 -1.72 14.95 -20.40
CA THR A 126 -3.06 15.28 -20.88
C THR A 126 -3.55 14.26 -21.92
N LEU A 127 -4.55 13.45 -21.59
CA LEU A 127 -5.11 12.44 -22.49
C LEU A 127 -6.10 13.07 -23.48
N ILE A 128 -5.61 13.95 -24.33
CA ILE A 128 -6.39 14.80 -25.24
C ILE A 128 -7.37 14.06 -26.17
N SER A 129 -7.17 12.76 -26.36
CA SER A 129 -8.05 11.94 -27.20
C SER A 129 -9.36 11.54 -26.53
N ILE A 130 -9.43 11.60 -25.20
CA ILE A 130 -10.58 11.17 -24.39
C ILE A 130 -11.01 12.20 -23.35
N HIS A 131 -10.19 13.20 -23.05
CA HIS A 131 -10.43 14.25 -22.08
C HIS A 131 -10.41 15.62 -22.76
N ASP A 132 -11.59 16.19 -22.98
CA ASP A 132 -11.78 17.45 -23.72
C ASP A 132 -11.34 18.70 -22.93
N LYS A 133 -11.16 18.59 -21.62
CA LYS A 133 -10.72 19.66 -20.72
C LYS A 133 -9.31 19.48 -20.20
N ALA A 134 -8.62 18.40 -20.58
CA ALA A 134 -7.28 18.09 -20.09
C ALA A 134 -6.27 19.24 -20.32
N VAL A 135 -6.35 19.88 -21.50
CA VAL A 135 -5.43 20.97 -21.83
C VAL A 135 -5.75 22.23 -21.06
N ILE A 136 -7.00 22.68 -21.01
CA ILE A 136 -7.38 23.94 -20.35
C ILE A 136 -7.16 23.87 -18.83
N THR A 137 -7.39 22.71 -18.20
CA THR A 137 -7.10 22.53 -16.77
C THR A 137 -5.60 22.53 -16.48
N ALA A 138 -4.79 21.96 -17.37
CA ALA A 138 -3.34 22.03 -17.28
C ALA A 138 -2.83 23.47 -17.50
N GLU A 139 -3.38 24.22 -18.48
CA GLU A 139 -3.08 25.63 -18.70
C GLU A 139 -3.43 26.46 -17.45
N ALA A 140 -4.53 26.18 -16.76
CA ALA A 140 -4.93 26.84 -15.53
C ALA A 140 -3.94 26.59 -14.38
N ALA A 141 -3.47 25.36 -14.22
CA ALA A 141 -2.46 25.01 -13.22
C ALA A 141 -1.11 25.71 -13.49
N GLU A 142 -0.70 25.82 -14.77
CA GLU A 142 0.50 26.56 -15.17
C GLU A 142 0.34 28.07 -14.95
N ALA A 143 -0.81 28.65 -15.26
CA ALA A 143 -1.10 30.07 -14.98
C ALA A 143 -1.10 30.38 -13.47
N ALA A 144 -1.58 29.45 -12.65
CA ALA A 144 -1.46 29.53 -11.21
C ALA A 144 -0.01 29.37 -10.74
N SER A 145 0.77 28.46 -11.37
CA SER A 145 2.19 28.30 -11.12
C SER A 145 2.99 29.58 -11.37
N ALA A 146 2.67 30.33 -12.42
CA ALA A 146 3.29 31.64 -12.71
C ALA A 146 2.99 32.72 -11.66
N GLN A 147 2.15 32.38 -10.67
CA GLN A 147 1.81 33.19 -9.51
C GLN A 147 2.04 32.44 -8.19
N ASP A 148 2.96 31.45 -8.19
CA ASP A 148 3.37 30.64 -7.03
C ASP A 148 2.23 29.84 -6.37
N LYS A 149 1.20 29.44 -7.16
CA LYS A 149 0.02 28.73 -6.67
C LYS A 149 -0.33 27.45 -7.44
N PHE A 150 0.70 26.73 -7.93
CA PHE A 150 0.47 25.48 -8.65
C PHE A 150 -0.29 24.46 -7.81
N TRP A 151 0.23 24.17 -6.61
CA TRP A 151 -0.30 23.07 -5.80
C TRP A 151 -1.69 23.39 -5.25
N GLU A 152 -1.99 24.63 -4.91
CA GLU A 152 -3.32 25.03 -4.49
C GLU A 152 -4.35 24.91 -5.64
N MET A 153 -3.96 25.25 -6.87
CA MET A 153 -4.81 25.05 -8.05
C MET A 153 -4.95 23.56 -8.38
N HIS A 154 -3.87 22.79 -8.28
CA HIS A 154 -3.88 21.34 -8.44
C HIS A 154 -4.89 20.67 -7.51
N ASP A 155 -4.82 20.96 -6.22
CA ASP A 155 -5.70 20.38 -5.22
C ASP A 155 -7.16 20.77 -5.49
N LEU A 156 -7.42 22.04 -5.79
CA LEU A 156 -8.76 22.57 -6.08
C LEU A 156 -9.38 21.93 -7.33
N LEU A 157 -8.58 21.70 -8.38
CA LEU A 157 -9.04 21.04 -9.60
C LEU A 157 -9.45 19.59 -9.34
N TYR A 158 -8.71 18.85 -8.52
CA TYR A 158 -9.06 17.47 -8.17
C TYR A 158 -10.22 17.39 -7.17
N GLU A 159 -10.21 18.18 -6.12
CA GLU A 159 -11.30 18.20 -5.13
C GLU A 159 -12.64 18.48 -5.76
N ARG A 160 -12.68 19.40 -6.73
CA ARG A 160 -13.93 19.84 -7.38
C ARG A 160 -14.13 19.23 -8.77
N GLN A 161 -13.41 18.17 -9.10
CA GLN A 161 -13.49 17.55 -10.43
C GLN A 161 -14.92 17.25 -10.87
N GLN A 162 -15.78 16.78 -9.95
CA GLN A 162 -17.17 16.47 -10.23
C GLN A 162 -18.02 17.70 -10.56
N GLU A 163 -17.61 18.89 -10.15
CA GLU A 163 -18.35 20.14 -10.42
C GLU A 163 -18.13 20.64 -11.85
N TRP A 164 -16.94 20.39 -12.40
CA TRP A 164 -16.56 21.01 -13.66
C TRP A 164 -16.40 20.02 -14.84
N HIS A 165 -16.29 18.72 -14.59
CA HIS A 165 -15.99 17.75 -15.67
C HIS A 165 -17.04 17.73 -16.78
N ALA A 166 -18.30 18.10 -16.51
CA ALA A 166 -19.41 18.14 -17.45
C ALA A 166 -19.70 19.54 -18.04
N LEU A 167 -18.96 20.58 -17.63
CA LEU A 167 -19.14 21.94 -18.13
C LEU A 167 -18.77 22.05 -19.62
N SER A 168 -19.36 23.02 -20.31
CA SER A 168 -18.86 23.45 -21.63
C SER A 168 -17.50 24.16 -21.50
N GLU A 169 -16.80 24.38 -22.60
CA GLU A 169 -15.49 25.06 -22.59
C GLU A 169 -15.59 26.49 -22.02
N ASP A 170 -16.63 27.24 -22.42
CA ASP A 170 -16.87 28.61 -21.92
C ASP A 170 -17.19 28.64 -20.42
N GLU A 171 -18.04 27.69 -19.95
CA GLU A 171 -18.36 27.56 -18.53
C GLU A 171 -17.12 27.11 -17.72
N MET A 172 -16.31 26.23 -18.28
CA MET A 172 -15.06 25.80 -17.63
C MET A 172 -14.09 26.96 -17.45
N LYS A 173 -13.91 27.80 -18.46
CA LYS A 173 -13.06 28.97 -18.36
C LYS A 173 -13.55 29.95 -17.27
N THR A 174 -14.84 30.20 -17.21
CA THR A 174 -15.44 31.01 -16.13
C THR A 174 -15.14 30.39 -14.77
N ARG A 175 -15.29 29.07 -14.63
CA ARG A 175 -15.02 28.35 -13.39
C ARG A 175 -13.55 28.43 -12.97
N LEU A 176 -12.61 28.33 -13.92
CA LEU A 176 -11.19 28.46 -13.64
C LEU A 176 -10.80 29.85 -13.13
N VAL A 177 -11.44 30.91 -13.67
CA VAL A 177 -11.25 32.28 -13.17
C VAL A 177 -11.82 32.45 -11.75
N GLU A 178 -12.97 31.83 -11.44
CA GLU A 178 -13.51 31.79 -10.08
C GLU A 178 -12.54 31.11 -9.10
N TYR A 179 -11.88 30.01 -9.52
CA TYR A 179 -10.84 29.33 -8.73
C TYR A 179 -9.61 30.23 -8.53
N ALA A 180 -9.19 30.95 -9.57
CA ALA A 180 -8.10 31.91 -9.46
C ALA A 180 -8.40 33.03 -8.46
N GLU A 181 -9.66 33.55 -8.45
CA GLU A 181 -10.11 34.53 -7.47
C GLU A 181 -10.10 33.97 -6.04
N GLU A 182 -10.55 32.73 -5.86
CA GLU A 182 -10.53 32.04 -4.55
C GLU A 182 -9.11 31.88 -4.02
N LEU A 183 -8.15 31.61 -4.89
CA LEU A 183 -6.73 31.50 -4.56
C LEU A 183 -6.01 32.84 -4.39
N GLY A 184 -6.70 33.97 -4.67
CA GLY A 184 -6.17 35.30 -4.55
C GLY A 184 -5.18 35.69 -5.65
N LEU A 185 -5.31 35.06 -6.83
CA LEU A 185 -4.48 35.35 -8.00
C LEU A 185 -4.91 36.65 -8.70
N ASP A 186 -4.04 37.21 -9.53
CA ASP A 186 -4.40 38.24 -10.51
C ASP A 186 -5.27 37.60 -11.59
N THR A 187 -6.59 37.78 -11.46
CA THR A 187 -7.58 37.14 -12.32
C THR A 187 -7.58 37.69 -13.75
N ASP A 188 -7.23 38.97 -13.96
CA ASP A 188 -7.14 39.56 -15.30
C ASP A 188 -5.97 38.96 -16.06
N ARG A 189 -4.79 38.84 -15.42
CA ARG A 189 -3.63 38.15 -15.94
C ARG A 189 -3.93 36.69 -16.22
N PHE A 190 -4.53 35.99 -15.27
CA PHE A 190 -4.88 34.56 -15.37
C PHE A 190 -5.81 34.29 -16.56
N ALA A 191 -6.88 35.09 -16.69
CA ALA A 191 -7.83 34.95 -17.79
C ALA A 191 -7.18 35.23 -19.15
N GLN A 192 -6.30 36.22 -19.24
CA GLN A 192 -5.58 36.54 -20.47
C GLN A 192 -4.61 35.41 -20.85
N GLU A 193 -3.86 34.84 -19.90
CA GLU A 193 -2.94 33.73 -20.17
C GLU A 193 -3.68 32.49 -20.69
N LEU A 194 -4.91 32.21 -20.19
CA LEU A 194 -5.78 31.17 -20.73
C LEU A 194 -6.28 31.51 -22.14
N ASP A 195 -6.67 32.75 -22.40
CA ASP A 195 -7.16 33.21 -23.72
C ASP A 195 -6.09 33.11 -24.79
N ASP A 196 -4.86 33.47 -24.44
CA ASP A 196 -3.70 33.45 -25.32
C ASP A 196 -3.05 32.08 -25.43
N HIS A 197 -3.52 31.08 -24.65
CA HIS A 197 -2.99 29.72 -24.59
C HIS A 197 -1.47 29.66 -24.37
N ILE A 198 -0.94 30.50 -23.47
CA ILE A 198 0.49 30.70 -23.23
C ILE A 198 1.21 29.38 -22.92
N TYR A 199 0.57 28.43 -22.23
CA TYR A 199 1.19 27.20 -21.75
C TYR A 199 0.90 25.97 -22.64
N ARG A 200 0.06 26.10 -23.65
CA ARG A 200 -0.41 24.97 -24.49
C ARG A 200 0.74 24.20 -25.14
N GLU A 201 1.72 24.89 -25.70
CA GLU A 201 2.86 24.24 -26.35
C GLU A 201 3.68 23.40 -25.36
N LYS A 202 3.95 23.91 -24.17
CA LYS A 202 4.64 23.19 -23.08
C LYS A 202 3.88 21.90 -22.72
N ILE A 203 2.55 22.00 -22.52
CA ILE A 203 1.69 20.90 -22.11
C ILE A 203 1.64 19.80 -23.20
N LEU A 204 1.47 20.18 -24.46
CA LEU A 204 1.45 19.22 -25.57
C LEU A 204 2.82 18.58 -25.80
N ALA A 205 3.91 19.30 -25.60
CA ALA A 205 5.26 18.76 -25.69
C ALA A 205 5.52 17.72 -24.60
N ALA A 206 5.03 17.94 -23.36
CA ALA A 206 5.11 16.96 -22.27
C ALA A 206 4.36 15.65 -22.63
N TYR A 207 3.17 15.75 -23.20
CA TYR A 207 2.42 14.59 -23.71
C TYR A 207 3.18 13.80 -24.77
N GLU A 208 3.77 14.49 -25.77
CA GLU A 208 4.56 13.83 -26.81
C GLU A 208 5.83 13.16 -26.25
N ALA A 209 6.50 13.83 -25.31
CA ALA A 209 7.68 13.27 -24.66
C ALA A 209 7.36 11.98 -23.87
N TYR A 210 6.18 11.91 -23.23
CA TYR A 210 5.77 10.73 -22.46
C TYR A 210 5.51 9.50 -23.32
N LYS A 211 5.09 9.65 -24.58
CA LYS A 211 4.82 8.54 -25.50
C LYS A 211 6.01 7.58 -25.69
N GLN A 212 7.24 8.06 -25.51
CA GLN A 212 8.44 7.22 -25.63
C GLN A 212 8.48 6.05 -24.63
N TYR A 213 7.75 6.14 -23.51
CA TYR A 213 7.70 5.07 -22.50
C TYR A 213 6.71 3.96 -22.87
N GLY A 214 5.90 4.14 -23.92
CA GLY A 214 4.91 3.16 -24.36
C GLY A 214 3.70 2.99 -23.43
N GLN A 215 3.66 3.71 -22.33
CA GLN A 215 2.53 3.73 -21.39
C GLN A 215 1.73 5.02 -21.63
N MET A 216 0.42 4.90 -21.79
CA MET A 216 -0.49 6.00 -22.13
C MET A 216 -1.68 6.02 -21.17
N ALA A 217 -1.44 5.75 -19.89
CA ALA A 217 -2.48 5.75 -18.87
C ALA A 217 -2.18 6.77 -17.77
N THR A 218 -3.23 7.40 -17.25
CA THR A 218 -3.18 8.24 -16.06
C THR A 218 -4.01 7.62 -14.94
N PRO A 219 -3.55 7.72 -13.71
CA PRO A 219 -2.23 8.20 -13.31
C PRO A 219 -1.13 7.17 -13.56
N THR A 220 0.09 7.63 -13.86
CA THR A 220 1.29 6.80 -13.84
C THR A 220 2.25 7.36 -12.79
N TYR A 221 2.74 6.50 -11.92
CA TYR A 221 3.67 6.85 -10.86
C TYR A 221 5.06 6.31 -11.11
N VAL A 222 6.02 7.11 -10.69
CA VAL A 222 7.43 6.75 -10.72
C VAL A 222 8.05 7.08 -9.37
N VAL A 223 8.64 6.09 -8.72
CA VAL A 223 9.37 6.28 -7.46
C VAL A 223 10.84 6.00 -7.73
N ASN A 224 11.72 6.99 -7.51
CA ASN A 224 13.16 6.86 -7.73
C ASN A 224 13.50 6.26 -9.11
N ASN A 225 12.85 6.76 -10.16
CA ASN A 225 12.99 6.30 -11.56
C ASN A 225 12.50 4.85 -11.81
N ILE A 226 11.65 4.31 -10.96
CA ILE A 226 11.02 3.00 -11.16
C ILE A 226 9.52 3.22 -11.33
N PHE A 227 8.96 2.73 -12.44
CA PHE A 227 7.52 2.74 -12.62
C PHE A 227 6.82 1.90 -11.56
N TYR A 228 5.81 2.46 -10.92
CA TYR A 228 4.97 1.72 -9.97
C TYR A 228 4.26 0.57 -10.69
N PRO A 229 4.50 -0.68 -10.28
CA PRO A 229 3.99 -1.85 -10.98
C PRO A 229 2.53 -2.16 -10.55
N THR A 230 1.57 -1.42 -11.10
CA THR A 230 0.13 -1.53 -10.78
C THR A 230 -0.44 -2.94 -10.93
N GLN A 231 0.11 -3.76 -11.84
CA GLN A 231 -0.33 -5.15 -12.00
C GLN A 231 0.07 -6.04 -10.83
N GLN A 232 1.19 -5.76 -10.18
CA GLN A 232 1.71 -6.53 -9.04
C GLN A 232 1.14 -6.06 -7.72
N PHE A 233 1.03 -4.74 -7.52
CA PHE A 233 0.60 -4.13 -6.26
C PHE A 233 -0.88 -3.71 -6.29
N GLY A 234 -1.54 -3.77 -7.45
CA GLY A 234 -2.91 -3.29 -7.59
C GLY A 234 -3.02 -1.78 -7.52
N GLY A 235 -4.13 -1.28 -6.97
CA GLY A 235 -4.38 0.16 -6.87
C GLY A 235 -3.50 0.89 -5.85
N PHE A 236 -3.79 2.15 -5.65
CA PHE A 236 -3.00 3.13 -4.88
C PHE A 236 -2.72 2.76 -3.43
N GLY A 237 -3.55 1.94 -2.79
CA GLY A 237 -3.36 1.55 -1.38
C GLY A 237 -2.08 0.76 -1.08
N MET A 238 -1.31 0.36 -2.11
CA MET A 238 -0.05 -0.37 -1.96
C MET A 238 1.19 0.46 -2.31
N ILE A 239 1.03 1.76 -2.59
CA ILE A 239 2.17 2.63 -2.90
C ILE A 239 3.14 2.73 -1.73
N GLU A 240 2.63 2.87 -0.51
CA GLU A 240 3.43 2.84 0.72
C GLU A 240 4.27 1.56 0.80
N ALA A 241 3.64 0.40 0.58
CA ALA A 241 4.33 -0.88 0.60
C ALA A 241 5.42 -0.97 -0.47
N PHE A 242 5.18 -0.40 -1.66
CA PHE A 242 6.17 -0.31 -2.73
C PHE A 242 7.35 0.59 -2.36
N ILE A 243 7.09 1.78 -1.81
CA ILE A 243 8.14 2.69 -1.32
C ILE A 243 8.96 1.99 -0.23
N GLY A 244 8.30 1.34 0.73
CA GLY A 244 8.94 0.57 1.78
C GLY A 244 9.85 -0.53 1.22
N LEU A 245 9.41 -1.29 0.20
CA LEU A 245 10.25 -2.29 -0.46
C LEU A 245 11.47 -1.68 -1.14
N LEU A 246 11.33 -0.54 -1.80
CA LEU A 246 12.47 0.15 -2.40
C LEU A 246 13.49 0.59 -1.34
N SER A 247 13.03 1.04 -0.18
CA SER A 247 13.89 1.42 0.95
C SER A 247 14.62 0.22 1.57
N LEU A 248 14.08 -1.00 1.44
CA LEU A 248 14.74 -2.23 1.90
C LEU A 248 15.85 -2.71 0.98
N ARG A 249 15.96 -2.22 -0.25
CA ARG A 249 16.88 -2.75 -1.27
C ARG A 249 18.31 -2.92 -0.75
N ASP A 250 18.83 -1.96 -0.02
CA ASP A 250 20.20 -1.98 0.50
C ASP A 250 20.38 -2.89 1.74
N ARG A 251 19.27 -3.30 2.38
CA ARG A 251 19.25 -4.27 3.49
C ARG A 251 19.05 -5.70 3.02
N MET A 252 18.59 -5.90 1.80
CA MET A 252 18.34 -7.25 1.27
C MET A 252 19.62 -8.04 1.05
N TYR A 253 19.56 -9.31 1.39
CA TYR A 253 20.64 -10.25 1.11
C TYR A 253 20.58 -10.69 -0.35
N THR A 254 21.74 -10.79 -0.98
CA THR A 254 21.86 -11.25 -2.37
C THR A 254 21.97 -12.78 -2.49
N THR A 255 22.12 -13.46 -1.35
CA THR A 255 22.20 -14.92 -1.28
C THR A 255 21.42 -15.44 -0.07
N PRO A 256 20.86 -16.65 -0.14
CA PRO A 256 20.25 -17.29 1.02
C PRO A 256 21.23 -17.42 2.20
N PRO A 257 20.73 -17.56 3.45
CA PRO A 257 21.56 -17.63 4.64
C PRO A 257 22.43 -18.88 4.65
N LEU A 258 23.66 -18.73 5.12
CA LEU A 258 24.49 -19.87 5.46
C LEU A 258 23.91 -20.66 6.65
N GLN A 259 24.35 -21.92 6.81
CA GLN A 259 24.03 -22.72 7.99
C GLN A 259 24.66 -22.08 9.24
N VAL A 260 23.84 -21.57 10.15
CA VAL A 260 24.27 -20.92 11.40
C VAL A 260 23.79 -21.65 12.65
N ILE A 261 22.95 -22.68 12.47
CA ILE A 261 22.50 -23.57 13.55
C ILE A 261 23.02 -25.00 13.35
N ASP A 262 23.03 -25.75 14.42
CA ASP A 262 23.19 -27.21 14.44
C ASP A 262 21.79 -27.79 14.77
N PRO A 263 21.13 -28.51 13.85
CA PRO A 263 19.78 -29.03 14.10
C PRO A 263 19.67 -30.01 15.27
N ASP A 264 20.80 -30.55 15.75
CA ASP A 264 20.86 -31.46 16.90
C ASP A 264 20.93 -30.71 18.24
N LYS A 265 20.90 -29.36 18.23
CA LYS A 265 20.93 -28.51 19.43
C LYS A 265 19.63 -27.77 19.65
N ASP A 266 19.37 -27.43 20.91
CA ASP A 266 18.23 -26.64 21.32
C ASP A 266 18.55 -25.13 21.17
N TYR A 267 17.58 -24.36 20.69
CA TYR A 267 17.66 -22.91 20.53
C TYR A 267 16.50 -22.22 21.21
N ILE A 268 16.81 -21.15 21.94
CA ILE A 268 15.84 -20.27 22.56
C ILE A 268 16.00 -18.87 21.94
N ALA A 269 14.90 -18.30 21.44
CA ALA A 269 14.82 -16.90 21.03
C ALA A 269 14.15 -16.08 22.13
N THR A 270 14.75 -14.96 22.50
CA THR A 270 14.12 -13.95 23.34
C THR A 270 13.81 -12.74 22.49
N ILE A 271 12.54 -12.53 22.16
CA ILE A 271 12.03 -11.36 21.45
C ILE A 271 11.81 -10.27 22.48
N ARG A 272 12.69 -9.27 22.49
CA ARG A 272 12.60 -8.14 23.41
C ARG A 272 11.74 -7.05 22.83
N THR A 273 10.73 -6.60 23.57
CA THR A 273 9.83 -5.53 23.17
C THR A 273 9.72 -4.47 24.24
N GLU A 274 9.20 -3.30 23.91
CA GLU A 274 8.88 -2.24 24.91
C GLU A 274 7.91 -2.71 26.00
N ARG A 275 7.16 -3.81 25.75
CA ARG A 275 6.19 -4.39 26.69
C ARG A 275 6.75 -5.50 27.54
N GLY A 276 7.94 -6.02 27.20
CA GLY A 276 8.60 -7.11 27.89
C GLY A 276 9.20 -8.13 26.94
N ASP A 277 9.73 -9.21 27.50
CA ASP A 277 10.38 -10.28 26.76
C ASP A 277 9.37 -11.40 26.43
N ILE A 278 9.39 -11.88 25.18
CA ILE A 278 8.68 -13.08 24.72
C ILE A 278 9.74 -14.14 24.46
N VAL A 279 9.72 -15.25 25.20
CA VAL A 279 10.70 -16.34 25.10
C VAL A 279 10.13 -17.49 24.33
N VAL A 280 10.79 -17.89 23.25
CA VAL A 280 10.35 -18.92 22.30
C VAL A 280 11.36 -20.06 22.26
N GLU A 281 10.90 -21.29 22.45
CA GLU A 281 11.65 -22.48 22.11
C GLU A 281 11.53 -22.76 20.60
N LEU A 282 12.68 -22.88 19.92
CA LEU A 282 12.71 -23.08 18.47
C LEU A 282 12.88 -24.57 18.13
N TYR A 283 12.15 -25.04 17.13
CA TYR A 283 12.13 -26.44 16.69
C TYR A 283 13.17 -26.70 15.57
N ALA A 284 14.47 -26.58 15.93
CA ALA A 284 15.59 -26.67 15.00
C ALA A 284 15.71 -28.04 14.33
N ASP A 285 15.30 -29.11 15.01
CA ASP A 285 15.30 -30.49 14.52
C ASP A 285 14.13 -30.78 13.55
N GLN A 286 13.03 -30.01 13.64
CA GLN A 286 11.81 -30.24 12.87
C GLN A 286 11.67 -29.31 11.67
N ALA A 287 12.09 -28.04 11.81
CA ALA A 287 12.07 -27.04 10.73
C ALA A 287 13.46 -26.39 10.56
N PRO A 288 14.51 -27.19 10.25
CA PRO A 288 15.90 -26.71 10.30
C PRO A 288 16.20 -25.56 9.35
N VAL A 289 15.56 -25.50 8.16
CA VAL A 289 15.83 -24.45 7.18
C VAL A 289 15.21 -23.12 7.62
N ASN A 290 13.96 -23.16 8.09
CA ASN A 290 13.27 -21.95 8.51
C ASN A 290 13.76 -21.44 9.87
N VAL A 291 14.10 -22.33 10.80
CA VAL A 291 14.76 -21.95 12.06
C VAL A 291 16.16 -21.39 11.78
N ASN A 292 16.92 -21.97 10.83
CA ASN A 292 18.21 -21.42 10.42
C ASN A 292 18.06 -19.99 9.87
N SER A 293 17.09 -19.77 8.99
CA SER A 293 16.82 -18.43 8.44
C SER A 293 16.44 -17.44 9.55
N PHE A 294 15.54 -17.82 10.44
CA PHE A 294 15.12 -16.97 11.56
C PHE A 294 16.30 -16.61 12.49
N VAL A 295 17.10 -17.60 12.86
CA VAL A 295 18.30 -17.40 13.72
C VAL A 295 19.35 -16.54 13.03
N PHE A 296 19.60 -16.77 11.72
CA PHE A 296 20.50 -15.95 10.93
C PHE A 296 20.04 -14.48 10.95
N LEU A 297 18.80 -14.22 10.60
CA LEU A 297 18.22 -12.87 10.56
C LEU A 297 18.23 -12.17 11.93
N ALA A 298 17.95 -12.92 13.00
CA ALA A 298 18.02 -12.40 14.37
C ALA A 298 19.45 -11.99 14.76
N ARG A 299 20.44 -12.80 14.42
CA ARG A 299 21.87 -12.50 14.71
C ARG A 299 22.43 -11.34 13.89
N GLU A 300 21.92 -11.15 12.66
CA GLU A 300 22.27 -10.03 11.79
C GLU A 300 21.50 -8.73 12.11
N GLY A 301 20.64 -8.72 13.13
CA GLY A 301 19.87 -7.55 13.53
C GLY A 301 18.74 -7.16 12.56
N TRP A 302 18.28 -8.09 11.73
CA TRP A 302 17.16 -7.83 10.81
C TRP A 302 15.91 -7.36 11.53
N TYR A 303 15.64 -7.91 12.72
CA TYR A 303 14.44 -7.63 13.50
C TYR A 303 14.55 -6.41 14.41
N ASP A 304 15.73 -5.79 14.52
CA ASP A 304 15.92 -4.64 15.41
C ASP A 304 15.13 -3.42 14.88
N GLY A 305 14.28 -2.87 15.74
CA GLY A 305 13.39 -1.75 15.40
C GLY A 305 12.14 -2.13 14.57
N VAL A 306 11.96 -3.41 14.25
CA VAL A 306 10.79 -3.89 13.48
C VAL A 306 9.55 -3.95 14.37
N THR A 307 8.39 -3.60 13.82
CA THR A 307 7.15 -3.59 14.60
C THR A 307 6.30 -4.85 14.38
N PHE A 308 5.43 -5.14 15.35
CA PHE A 308 4.29 -6.01 15.14
C PHE A 308 3.27 -5.25 14.28
N HIS A 309 3.41 -5.36 12.97
CA HIS A 309 2.62 -4.61 11.99
C HIS A 309 1.18 -5.12 11.84
N ARG A 310 0.89 -6.33 12.32
CA ARG A 310 -0.46 -6.90 12.33
C ARG A 310 -0.71 -7.65 13.62
N VAL A 311 -1.63 -7.14 14.43
CA VAL A 311 -2.07 -7.72 15.70
C VAL A 311 -3.59 -7.83 15.67
N VAL A 312 -4.09 -9.06 15.48
CA VAL A 312 -5.52 -9.35 15.43
C VAL A 312 -5.85 -10.20 16.65
N PRO A 313 -6.52 -9.65 17.67
CA PRO A 313 -6.93 -10.40 18.86
C PRO A 313 -7.68 -11.68 18.50
N ASP A 314 -7.52 -12.73 19.30
CA ASP A 314 -8.08 -14.08 19.08
C ASP A 314 -7.59 -14.79 17.79
N PHE A 315 -6.63 -14.20 17.10
CA PHE A 315 -6.03 -14.78 15.90
C PHE A 315 -4.49 -14.82 16.01
N VAL A 316 -3.77 -13.79 15.52
CA VAL A 316 -2.29 -13.77 15.50
C VAL A 316 -1.70 -12.38 15.76
N ALA A 317 -0.48 -12.37 16.33
CA ALA A 317 0.44 -11.23 16.32
C ALA A 317 1.55 -11.51 15.31
N GLN A 318 1.68 -10.71 14.25
CA GLN A 318 2.61 -10.89 13.14
C GLN A 318 3.62 -9.75 13.08
N ALA A 319 4.89 -10.11 12.87
CA ALA A 319 6.03 -9.20 12.79
C ALA A 319 7.05 -9.69 11.75
N GLY A 320 8.22 -9.06 11.68
CA GLY A 320 9.38 -9.51 10.89
C GLY A 320 9.58 -8.79 9.56
N ASP A 321 8.69 -7.85 9.22
CA ASP A 321 8.81 -6.96 8.07
C ASP A 321 9.30 -5.57 8.51
N PRO A 322 10.53 -5.16 8.15
CA PRO A 322 11.03 -3.84 8.50
C PRO A 322 10.25 -2.67 7.91
N THR A 323 9.47 -2.89 6.84
CA THR A 323 8.62 -1.84 6.25
C THR A 323 7.33 -1.64 7.03
N GLY A 324 6.92 -2.61 7.84
CA GLY A 324 5.64 -2.61 8.53
C GLY A 324 4.41 -2.77 7.63
N SER A 325 4.60 -3.00 6.34
CA SER A 325 3.53 -3.10 5.33
C SER A 325 3.00 -4.53 5.11
N GLY A 326 3.73 -5.53 5.60
CA GLY A 326 3.42 -6.95 5.39
C GLY A 326 3.97 -7.53 4.08
N VAL A 327 4.68 -6.74 3.26
CA VAL A 327 5.26 -7.21 1.98
C VAL A 327 6.78 -7.31 2.00
N GLY A 328 7.44 -6.78 3.04
CA GLY A 328 8.90 -6.81 3.16
C GLY A 328 9.45 -8.23 3.38
N TYR A 329 10.60 -8.51 2.77
CA TYR A 329 11.29 -9.80 2.84
C TYR A 329 12.81 -9.62 2.69
N PRO A 330 13.64 -10.60 3.05
CA PRO A 330 15.09 -10.41 3.18
C PRO A 330 15.89 -10.56 1.88
N GLY A 331 15.25 -10.63 0.70
CA GLY A 331 15.91 -10.84 -0.60
C GLY A 331 16.03 -12.32 -0.99
N TYR A 332 15.47 -13.21 -0.19
CA TYR A 332 15.35 -14.65 -0.48
C TYR A 332 14.06 -15.21 0.10
N HIS A 333 13.65 -16.36 -0.39
CA HIS A 333 12.52 -17.13 0.14
C HIS A 333 12.95 -18.55 0.47
N CYS A 334 12.41 -19.08 1.57
CA CYS A 334 12.59 -20.48 1.98
C CYS A 334 11.33 -21.29 1.67
N SER A 335 11.53 -22.58 1.42
CA SER A 335 10.44 -23.53 1.22
C SER A 335 9.69 -23.80 2.52
N ASP A 336 8.42 -24.18 2.38
CA ASP A 336 7.62 -24.66 3.50
C ASP A 336 8.19 -25.96 4.06
N GLU A 337 8.29 -26.08 5.40
CA GLU A 337 8.63 -27.27 6.16
C GLU A 337 7.41 -27.73 6.96
N ILE A 338 6.49 -28.44 6.30
CA ILE A 338 5.23 -28.87 6.90
C ILE A 338 5.41 -30.21 7.58
N ILE A 339 5.33 -30.22 8.91
CA ILE A 339 5.44 -31.42 9.74
C ILE A 339 4.05 -31.82 10.23
N PRO A 340 3.52 -32.99 9.82
CA PRO A 340 2.14 -33.38 10.11
C PRO A 340 1.79 -33.52 11.61
N THR A 341 2.80 -33.65 12.47
CA THR A 341 2.64 -33.78 13.93
C THR A 341 2.67 -32.42 14.65
N LEU A 342 3.07 -31.34 13.95
CA LEU A 342 3.03 -29.99 14.48
C LEU A 342 1.71 -29.32 14.06
N THR A 343 0.97 -28.84 15.05
CA THR A 343 -0.34 -28.22 14.86
C THR A 343 -0.43 -26.90 15.60
N TYR A 344 -1.29 -26.00 15.12
CA TYR A 344 -1.65 -24.77 15.81
C TYR A 344 -2.72 -25.05 16.86
N ASP A 345 -2.37 -25.86 17.87
CA ASP A 345 -3.26 -26.44 18.88
C ASP A 345 -3.59 -25.55 20.06
N GLY A 346 -3.05 -24.32 20.09
CA GLY A 346 -3.30 -23.36 21.18
C GLY A 346 -2.57 -22.05 21.01
N ALA A 347 -2.61 -21.25 22.05
CA ALA A 347 -1.86 -20.00 22.11
C ALA A 347 -0.34 -20.23 22.12
N GLY A 348 0.41 -19.27 21.59
CA GLY A 348 1.86 -19.23 21.62
C GLY A 348 2.57 -20.09 20.59
N VAL A 349 1.89 -20.71 19.63
CA VAL A 349 2.55 -21.39 18.51
C VAL A 349 3.14 -20.32 17.58
N MET A 350 4.44 -20.43 17.29
CA MET A 350 5.14 -19.53 16.39
C MET A 350 5.27 -20.16 15.00
N GLY A 351 4.68 -19.51 14.00
CA GLY A 351 4.73 -19.92 12.59
C GLY A 351 5.39 -18.88 11.71
N MET A 352 5.88 -19.32 10.55
CA MET A 352 6.41 -18.43 9.51
C MET A 352 5.27 -18.00 8.57
N ALA A 353 5.21 -16.70 8.29
CA ALA A 353 4.28 -16.16 7.31
C ALA A 353 4.79 -16.37 5.88
N SER A 354 3.86 -16.64 4.97
CA SER A 354 4.12 -16.77 3.53
C SER A 354 2.98 -16.11 2.73
N ALA A 355 3.15 -15.97 1.42
CA ALA A 355 2.10 -15.45 0.53
C ALA A 355 0.89 -16.40 0.40
N GLY A 356 0.96 -17.57 1.00
CA GLY A 356 -0.11 -18.56 1.07
C GLY A 356 0.43 -20.00 1.11
N PRO A 357 -0.43 -20.98 1.41
CA PRO A 357 -0.03 -22.37 1.52
C PRO A 357 0.65 -22.89 0.24
N GLY A 358 1.78 -23.57 0.39
CA GLY A 358 2.51 -24.21 -0.71
C GLY A 358 3.21 -23.24 -1.67
N THR A 359 3.28 -21.95 -1.35
CA THR A 359 3.93 -20.96 -2.22
C THR A 359 5.45 -20.95 -2.09
N ASN A 360 6.00 -21.56 -1.05
CA ASN A 360 7.45 -21.56 -0.75
C ASN A 360 8.02 -20.12 -0.72
N SER A 361 7.26 -19.18 -0.16
CA SER A 361 7.57 -17.75 -0.12
C SER A 361 7.91 -17.24 1.27
N ILE A 362 8.37 -18.13 2.16
CA ILE A 362 8.77 -17.77 3.52
C ILE A 362 9.99 -16.84 3.47
N GLY A 363 9.83 -15.63 3.98
CA GLY A 363 10.90 -14.64 4.13
C GLY A 363 11.35 -14.50 5.59
N ALA A 364 11.17 -13.29 6.13
CA ALA A 364 11.52 -12.96 7.51
C ALA A 364 10.30 -12.89 8.45
N GLN A 365 9.09 -12.84 7.90
CA GLN A 365 7.89 -12.60 8.70
C GLN A 365 7.47 -13.84 9.47
N PHE A 366 7.12 -13.65 10.72
CA PHE A 366 6.60 -14.69 11.61
C PHE A 366 5.33 -14.22 12.31
N PHE A 367 4.56 -15.15 12.85
CA PHE A 367 3.40 -14.85 13.67
C PHE A 367 3.34 -15.76 14.91
N ILE A 368 2.70 -15.25 15.96
CA ILE A 368 2.42 -15.99 17.21
C ILE A 368 0.89 -16.05 17.38
N THR A 369 0.36 -17.24 17.65
CA THR A 369 -1.07 -17.47 17.80
C THR A 369 -1.57 -17.02 19.17
N TYR A 370 -2.81 -16.49 19.22
CA TYR A 370 -3.53 -16.16 20.45
C TYR A 370 -4.38 -17.34 20.98
N ASP A 371 -4.76 -18.27 20.09
CA ASP A 371 -5.59 -19.43 20.41
C ASP A 371 -5.28 -20.58 19.45
N ALA A 372 -6.00 -21.69 19.55
CA ALA A 372 -5.94 -22.78 18.61
C ALA A 372 -6.48 -22.37 17.25
N LEU A 373 -5.70 -22.58 16.18
CA LEU A 373 -6.03 -22.19 14.80
C LEU A 373 -5.89 -23.39 13.85
N PRO A 374 -6.74 -24.42 13.96
CA PRO A 374 -6.60 -25.66 13.18
C PRO A 374 -6.72 -25.43 11.66
N GLN A 375 -7.30 -24.31 11.22
CA GLN A 375 -7.33 -23.92 9.81
C GLN A 375 -5.93 -23.58 9.23
N LEU A 376 -4.93 -23.36 10.08
CA LEU A 376 -3.53 -23.13 9.67
C LEU A 376 -2.69 -24.43 9.62
N ASP A 377 -3.21 -25.53 10.17
CA ASP A 377 -2.52 -26.83 10.20
C ASP A 377 -2.20 -27.31 8.79
N GLY A 378 -0.96 -27.74 8.59
CA GLY A 378 -0.50 -28.21 7.29
C GLY A 378 -0.33 -27.13 6.21
N ASN A 379 -0.58 -25.86 6.54
CA ASN A 379 -0.54 -24.74 5.61
C ASN A 379 0.65 -23.79 5.84
N TYR A 380 1.14 -23.71 7.06
CA TYR A 380 2.24 -22.82 7.42
C TYR A 380 3.28 -23.54 8.28
N THR A 381 4.54 -23.26 8.07
CA THR A 381 5.66 -23.85 8.82
C THR A 381 5.64 -23.37 10.26
N ILE A 382 5.60 -24.30 11.21
CA ILE A 382 5.76 -24.02 12.63
C ILE A 382 7.26 -24.10 12.96
N ILE A 383 7.81 -23.05 13.58
CA ILE A 383 9.23 -22.97 13.93
C ILE A 383 9.48 -22.98 15.44
N GLY A 384 8.45 -22.93 16.26
CA GLY A 384 8.63 -22.91 17.71
C GLY A 384 7.36 -22.64 18.50
N ARG A 385 7.53 -22.48 19.81
CA ARG A 385 6.45 -22.15 20.75
C ARG A 385 6.94 -21.20 21.86
N VAL A 386 6.10 -20.24 22.22
CA VAL A 386 6.31 -19.36 23.38
C VAL A 386 6.29 -20.21 24.65
N ILE A 387 7.35 -20.10 25.46
CA ILE A 387 7.50 -20.77 26.75
C ILE A 387 7.40 -19.82 27.94
N GLU A 388 7.64 -18.50 27.70
CA GLU A 388 7.48 -17.43 28.69
C GLU A 388 7.04 -16.15 27.96
N GLY A 389 6.22 -15.30 28.60
CA GLY A 389 5.82 -13.98 28.05
C GLY A 389 4.58 -14.00 27.15
N MET A 390 3.68 -15.00 27.30
CA MET A 390 2.37 -14.96 26.60
C MET A 390 1.53 -13.74 27.01
N ASP A 391 1.62 -13.31 28.26
CA ASP A 391 1.00 -12.08 28.75
C ASP A 391 1.53 -10.82 28.04
N VAL A 392 2.79 -10.82 27.63
CA VAL A 392 3.36 -9.76 26.78
C VAL A 392 2.72 -9.80 25.39
N VAL A 393 2.60 -10.98 24.77
CA VAL A 393 1.91 -11.14 23.46
C VAL A 393 0.46 -10.64 23.55
N GLU A 394 -0.27 -10.98 24.63
CA GLU A 394 -1.65 -10.57 24.85
C GLU A 394 -1.78 -9.05 25.09
N SER A 395 -0.72 -8.39 25.54
CA SER A 395 -0.67 -6.95 25.78
C SER A 395 -0.36 -6.11 24.53
N LEU A 396 0.03 -6.73 23.41
CA LEU A 396 0.35 -6.01 22.17
C LEU A 396 -0.84 -5.19 21.67
N THR A 397 -0.54 -4.02 21.12
CA THR A 397 -1.55 -3.08 20.65
C THR A 397 -2.32 -3.68 19.45
N PRO A 398 -3.64 -3.87 19.55
CA PRO A 398 -4.44 -4.34 18.42
C PRO A 398 -4.25 -3.44 17.17
N ARG A 399 -3.89 -4.07 16.07
CA ARG A 399 -3.63 -3.41 14.78
C ARG A 399 -3.98 -4.37 13.64
N ASP A 400 -5.17 -4.19 13.07
CA ASP A 400 -5.62 -4.99 11.93
C ASP A 400 -5.61 -4.13 10.65
N PRO A 401 -4.65 -4.34 9.73
CA PRO A 401 -4.54 -3.58 8.49
C PRO A 401 -5.80 -3.62 7.60
N SER A 402 -6.65 -4.63 7.76
CA SER A 402 -7.92 -4.71 7.03
C SER A 402 -8.95 -3.63 7.41
N GLN A 403 -8.74 -2.96 8.53
CA GLN A 403 -9.63 -1.88 8.99
C GLN A 403 -9.31 -0.51 8.34
N GLY A 404 -8.30 -0.46 7.49
CA GLY A 404 -7.94 0.75 6.74
C GLY A 404 -6.91 1.65 7.45
N PRO A 405 -6.75 2.89 6.99
CA PRO A 405 -5.76 3.83 7.50
C PRO A 405 -6.12 4.34 8.92
N GLY A 406 -5.14 4.94 9.60
CA GLY A 406 -5.33 5.53 10.94
C GLY A 406 -5.18 4.53 12.09
N LEU A 407 -4.54 3.40 11.84
CA LEU A 407 -4.23 2.41 12.86
C LEU A 407 -3.18 2.96 13.85
N PRO A 408 -3.20 2.51 15.12
CA PRO A 408 -2.14 2.86 16.05
C PRO A 408 -0.79 2.33 15.58
N PRO A 409 0.34 2.94 15.97
CA PRO A 409 1.66 2.39 15.69
C PRO A 409 1.78 0.97 16.27
N GLY A 410 2.51 0.10 15.57
CA GLY A 410 2.81 -1.25 16.07
C GLY A 410 3.83 -1.21 17.21
N ASP A 411 3.73 -2.16 18.14
CA ASP A 411 4.71 -2.32 19.20
C ASP A 411 6.05 -2.79 18.63
N THR A 412 7.15 -2.18 19.09
CA THR A 412 8.48 -2.38 18.51
C THR A 412 9.20 -3.58 19.12
N ILE A 413 9.83 -4.37 18.29
CA ILE A 413 10.86 -5.35 18.67
C ILE A 413 12.18 -4.58 18.82
N GLU A 414 12.70 -4.47 20.04
CA GLU A 414 14.00 -3.85 20.28
C GLU A 414 15.13 -4.68 19.68
N THR A 415 15.09 -6.00 19.91
CA THR A 415 16.03 -6.98 19.35
C THR A 415 15.54 -8.42 19.59
N ILE A 416 16.11 -9.39 18.87
CA ILE A 416 15.90 -10.82 19.15
C ILE A 416 17.25 -11.47 19.51
N LEU A 417 17.33 -11.98 20.76
CA LEU A 417 18.51 -12.64 21.27
C LEU A 417 18.39 -14.15 21.12
N ILE A 418 19.40 -14.80 20.52
CA ILE A 418 19.44 -16.25 20.33
C ILE A 418 20.41 -16.88 21.33
N LYS A 419 19.90 -17.86 22.08
CA LYS A 419 20.70 -18.69 23.00
C LYS A 419 20.67 -20.14 22.54
N GLU A 420 21.85 -20.71 22.33
CA GLU A 420 22.06 -22.15 22.13
C GLU A 420 22.18 -22.84 23.50
N ARG A 421 21.58 -24.03 23.65
CA ARG A 421 21.63 -24.86 24.86
C ARG A 421 22.31 -26.20 24.62
#